data_3295b2e78f1557677ffef3708e819618
#
_entry.id   3295b2e78f1557677ffef3708e819618
#
_cell.length_a   1.000
_cell.length_b   1.000
_cell.length_c   1.000
_cell.angle_alpha   90.00
_cell.angle_beta   90.00
_cell.angle_gamma   90.00
#
_symmetry.space_group_name_H-M   'P 1'
#
loop_
_entity.id
_entity.type
_entity.pdbx_description
1 polymer ?
#
loop_
_entity_poly.entity_id
_entity_poly.type
_entity_poly.pdbx_seq_one_letter_code
_entity_poly.pdbx_strand_id
1 'polypeptide(L)'
;MQPLQRPPESMRPDRPEVITPVGSGPTVQIAPGVVFDCLVGTHNQARQLTTGLVRFDPAACLTYHTHPFSEAITLLSGEAEVEVEGRCYVLSRLDNVVITRGLAHAARNTSRDAPAVFHIAMATHSPNRALVDRDFARRLMPDSVAGQPGAERVNRLRTAARFAAAPNTEFVDCFNQELLPGIEMSGGYGLFQPGSRLPAHVHDFDESICIIDGAATCVVEGRRYMLSNAAAAMVPRGRVHYFINESSGPMAMLWVYAGPMPIRIIVDERCATVEGDPWRPAVQPQRHR
;
A
#
# COMPACT_ATOMS: atom_id res chain seq x y z
N MET A 1 30.72 17.26 14.94
CA MET A 1 29.48 17.17 14.15
C MET A 1 29.47 15.80 13.53
N GLN A 2 28.46 14.97 13.79
CA GLN A 2 28.36 13.66 13.14
C GLN A 2 28.21 13.86 11.63
N PRO A 3 28.83 12.99 10.80
CA PRO A 3 28.68 13.09 9.35
C PRO A 3 27.19 12.93 8.98
N LEU A 4 26.74 13.70 7.98
CA LEU A 4 25.38 13.65 7.45
C LEU A 4 25.14 12.27 6.83
N GLN A 5 24.18 11.51 7.36
CA GLN A 5 23.77 10.24 6.77
C GLN A 5 22.95 10.49 5.51
N ARG A 6 23.55 10.28 4.36
CA ARG A 6 22.95 10.50 3.04
C ARG A 6 22.38 9.22 2.45
N PRO A 7 21.42 9.34 1.51
CA PRO A 7 21.01 8.20 0.70
C PRO A 7 22.21 7.63 -0.10
N PRO A 8 22.22 6.30 -0.35
CA PRO A 8 23.22 5.70 -1.23
C PRO A 8 23.14 6.25 -2.64
N GLU A 9 24.27 6.62 -3.26
CA GLU A 9 24.30 7.16 -4.62
C GLU A 9 23.67 6.22 -5.66
N SER A 10 23.76 4.90 -5.44
CA SER A 10 23.10 3.87 -6.27
C SER A 10 21.58 3.94 -6.25
N MET A 11 20.98 4.65 -5.30
CA MET A 11 19.54 4.85 -5.18
C MET A 11 19.07 6.21 -5.72
N ARG A 12 19.91 6.97 -6.43
CA ARG A 12 19.51 8.25 -7.01
C ARG A 12 18.24 8.09 -7.83
N PRO A 13 17.15 8.86 -7.51
CA PRO A 13 15.88 8.73 -8.20
C PRO A 13 15.95 9.28 -9.62
N ASP A 14 15.19 8.66 -10.50
CA ASP A 14 15.06 9.04 -11.92
C ASP A 14 13.68 9.61 -12.27
N ARG A 15 12.77 9.71 -11.29
CA ARG A 15 11.38 10.14 -11.46
C ARG A 15 10.93 11.01 -10.30
N PRO A 16 9.95 11.93 -10.52
CA PRO A 16 9.29 12.64 -9.43
C PRO A 16 8.30 11.74 -8.70
N GLU A 17 7.99 12.10 -7.46
CA GLU A 17 6.81 11.61 -6.75
C GLU A 17 5.52 12.17 -7.38
N VAL A 18 4.43 11.42 -7.22
CA VAL A 18 3.11 11.82 -7.75
C VAL A 18 2.05 11.63 -6.68
N ILE A 19 1.22 12.66 -6.47
CA ILE A 19 0.05 12.60 -5.60
C ILE A 19 -1.20 12.43 -6.46
N THR A 20 -1.96 11.40 -6.18
CA THR A 20 -3.18 11.05 -6.92
C THR A 20 -4.39 11.10 -5.98
N PRO A 21 -5.23 12.14 -6.05
CA PRO A 21 -6.55 12.13 -5.41
C PRO A 21 -7.45 11.04 -6.01
N VAL A 22 -8.41 10.54 -5.22
CA VAL A 22 -9.44 9.60 -5.71
C VAL A 22 -10.18 10.21 -6.90
N GLY A 23 -10.39 9.40 -7.94
CA GLY A 23 -11.08 9.81 -9.17
C GLY A 23 -10.25 10.68 -10.12
N SER A 24 -8.98 10.97 -9.81
CA SER A 24 -8.09 11.71 -10.73
C SER A 24 -7.20 10.80 -11.58
N GLY A 25 -7.10 9.52 -11.24
CA GLY A 25 -6.41 8.51 -12.03
C GLY A 25 -7.31 7.83 -13.07
N PRO A 26 -6.78 6.88 -13.85
CA PRO A 26 -7.56 6.08 -14.77
C PRO A 26 -8.62 5.26 -14.04
N THR A 27 -9.87 5.34 -14.51
CA THR A 27 -11.00 4.58 -13.97
C THR A 27 -11.48 3.56 -15.00
N VAL A 28 -11.63 2.30 -14.60
CA VAL A 28 -12.00 1.20 -15.48
C VAL A 28 -13.13 0.37 -14.86
N GLN A 29 -14.20 0.13 -15.60
CA GLN A 29 -15.19 -0.87 -15.23
C GLN A 29 -14.62 -2.26 -15.52
N ILE A 30 -14.30 -3.02 -14.46
CA ILE A 30 -13.66 -4.33 -14.58
C ILE A 30 -14.64 -5.51 -14.59
N ALA A 31 -15.88 -5.29 -14.12
CA ALA A 31 -17.02 -6.20 -14.25
C ALA A 31 -18.32 -5.39 -14.11
N PRO A 32 -19.52 -5.94 -14.41
CA PRO A 32 -20.78 -5.28 -14.13
C PRO A 32 -20.88 -4.86 -12.66
N GLY A 33 -21.06 -3.57 -12.38
CA GLY A 33 -21.11 -3.01 -11.04
C GLY A 33 -19.77 -3.03 -10.26
N VAL A 34 -18.64 -3.28 -10.93
CA VAL A 34 -17.31 -3.27 -10.30
C VAL A 34 -16.40 -2.31 -11.06
N VAL A 35 -15.95 -1.27 -10.36
CA VAL A 35 -15.14 -0.19 -10.93
C VAL A 35 -13.81 -0.08 -10.18
N PHE A 36 -12.72 -0.05 -10.93
CA PHE A 36 -11.36 0.20 -10.42
C PHE A 36 -10.94 1.64 -10.71
N ASP A 37 -10.57 2.37 -9.66
CA ASP A 37 -9.95 3.70 -9.71
C ASP A 37 -8.46 3.55 -9.38
N CYS A 38 -7.61 3.69 -10.38
CA CYS A 38 -6.17 3.47 -10.27
C CYS A 38 -5.49 4.70 -9.65
N LEU A 39 -4.91 4.55 -8.47
CA LEU A 39 -4.19 5.62 -7.78
C LEU A 39 -2.68 5.61 -8.08
N VAL A 40 -2.08 4.44 -8.17
CA VAL A 40 -0.66 4.24 -8.50
C VAL A 40 -0.56 3.18 -9.59
N GLY A 41 0.24 3.44 -10.63
CA GLY A 41 0.41 2.52 -11.75
C GLY A 41 1.20 3.17 -12.89
N THR A 42 1.03 2.67 -14.11
CA THR A 42 1.76 3.16 -15.30
C THR A 42 1.54 4.65 -15.57
N HIS A 43 0.34 5.18 -15.28
CA HIS A 43 -0.02 6.58 -15.56
C HIS A 43 0.81 7.58 -14.75
N ASN A 44 1.32 7.20 -13.59
CA ASN A 44 2.24 7.98 -12.77
C ASN A 44 3.64 7.36 -12.68
N GLN A 45 4.00 6.53 -13.68
CA GLN A 45 5.32 5.93 -13.89
C GLN A 45 5.77 4.98 -12.77
N ALA A 46 4.84 4.42 -11.97
CA ALA A 46 5.18 3.40 -11.00
C ALA A 46 5.77 2.17 -11.68
N ARG A 47 6.76 1.55 -11.03
CA ARG A 47 7.40 0.32 -11.49
C ARG A 47 7.07 -0.83 -10.56
N GLN A 48 6.67 -1.96 -11.13
CA GLN A 48 6.34 -3.20 -10.41
C GLN A 48 5.24 -3.05 -9.35
N LEU A 49 4.42 -1.99 -9.44
CA LEU A 49 3.36 -1.72 -8.48
C LEU A 49 2.16 -1.06 -9.18
N THR A 50 0.97 -1.56 -8.86
CA THR A 50 -0.31 -0.88 -9.11
C THR A 50 -1.12 -0.92 -7.84
N THR A 51 -1.65 0.23 -7.41
CA THR A 51 -2.61 0.30 -6.31
C THR A 51 -3.80 1.18 -6.69
N GLY A 52 -4.93 0.95 -6.03
CA GLY A 52 -6.12 1.76 -6.25
C GLY A 52 -7.29 1.28 -5.44
N LEU A 53 -8.45 1.87 -5.72
CA LEU A 53 -9.70 1.52 -5.08
C LEU A 53 -10.57 0.70 -6.04
N VAL A 54 -11.18 -0.37 -5.54
CA VAL A 54 -12.21 -1.10 -6.27
C VAL A 54 -13.53 -0.94 -5.53
N ARG A 55 -14.49 -0.35 -6.21
CA ARG A 55 -15.85 -0.18 -5.71
C ARG A 55 -16.75 -1.25 -6.32
N PHE A 56 -17.44 -1.96 -5.47
CA PHE A 56 -18.49 -2.92 -5.82
C PHE A 56 -19.85 -2.32 -5.49
N ASP A 57 -20.72 -2.24 -6.46
CA ASP A 57 -22.13 -1.91 -6.26
C ASP A 57 -22.81 -2.98 -5.40
N PRO A 58 -24.02 -2.74 -4.84
CA PRO A 58 -24.75 -3.74 -4.09
C PRO A 58 -24.89 -5.05 -4.87
N ALA A 59 -24.58 -6.18 -4.21
CA ALA A 59 -24.59 -7.53 -4.77
C ALA A 59 -23.65 -7.79 -5.97
N ALA A 60 -22.82 -6.82 -6.36
CA ALA A 60 -21.86 -7.01 -7.45
C ALA A 60 -20.77 -8.02 -7.06
N CYS A 61 -20.23 -8.71 -8.06
CA CYS A 61 -19.17 -9.68 -7.89
C CYS A 61 -18.12 -9.60 -9.00
N LEU A 62 -16.89 -9.93 -8.65
CA LEU A 62 -15.80 -10.22 -9.56
C LEU A 62 -15.58 -11.73 -9.53
N THR A 63 -15.88 -12.39 -10.65
CA THR A 63 -15.83 -13.85 -10.75
C THR A 63 -14.40 -14.38 -10.66
N TYR A 64 -14.24 -15.70 -10.49
CA TYR A 64 -12.94 -16.34 -10.40
C TYR A 64 -12.02 -15.96 -11.56
N HIS A 65 -10.83 -15.53 -11.21
CA HIS A 65 -9.77 -15.17 -12.14
C HIS A 65 -8.41 -15.42 -11.51
N THR A 66 -7.35 -15.36 -12.33
CA THR A 66 -5.96 -15.50 -11.91
C THR A 66 -5.13 -14.33 -12.43
N HIS A 67 -4.03 -14.05 -11.74
CA HIS A 67 -2.98 -13.12 -12.15
C HIS A 67 -1.62 -13.80 -12.21
N PRO A 68 -0.70 -13.37 -13.10
CA PRO A 68 0.70 -13.82 -13.08
C PRO A 68 1.56 -13.10 -12.02
N PHE A 69 0.95 -12.35 -11.10
CA PHE A 69 1.55 -11.59 -10.01
C PHE A 69 0.71 -11.75 -8.75
N SER A 70 1.26 -11.38 -7.59
CA SER A 70 0.55 -11.37 -6.31
C SER A 70 -0.36 -10.16 -6.17
N GLU A 71 -1.45 -10.34 -5.43
CA GLU A 71 -2.44 -9.30 -5.13
C GLU A 71 -2.73 -9.23 -3.63
N ALA A 72 -2.92 -8.03 -3.10
CA ALA A 72 -3.40 -7.77 -1.75
C ALA A 72 -4.72 -7.01 -1.80
N ILE A 73 -5.74 -7.52 -1.11
CA ILE A 73 -7.12 -7.03 -1.10
C ILE A 73 -7.46 -6.61 0.32
N THR A 74 -7.68 -5.32 0.57
CA THR A 74 -8.04 -4.78 1.90
C THR A 74 -9.43 -4.15 1.86
N LEU A 75 -10.36 -4.60 2.70
CA LEU A 75 -11.70 -4.01 2.78
C LEU A 75 -11.64 -2.65 3.51
N LEU A 76 -12.02 -1.57 2.84
CA LEU A 76 -12.10 -0.23 3.45
C LEU A 76 -13.48 0.07 4.03
N SER A 77 -14.55 -0.36 3.36
CA SER A 77 -15.93 -0.15 3.81
C SER A 77 -16.90 -1.14 3.16
N GLY A 78 -18.06 -1.30 3.77
CA GLY A 78 -19.11 -2.21 3.31
C GLY A 78 -18.97 -3.63 3.87
N GLU A 79 -19.67 -4.57 3.26
CA GLU A 79 -19.71 -5.99 3.61
C GLU A 79 -19.22 -6.82 2.43
N ALA A 80 -18.23 -7.67 2.65
CA ALA A 80 -17.62 -8.37 1.53
C ALA A 80 -17.04 -9.74 1.90
N GLU A 81 -16.93 -10.56 0.88
CA GLU A 81 -16.23 -11.85 0.92
C GLU A 81 -15.18 -11.91 -0.17
N VAL A 82 -14.06 -12.55 0.15
CA VAL A 82 -13.03 -12.96 -0.81
C VAL A 82 -12.92 -14.47 -0.80
N GLU A 83 -12.91 -15.06 -1.98
CA GLU A 83 -12.77 -16.51 -2.15
C GLU A 83 -11.44 -16.82 -2.84
N VAL A 84 -10.71 -17.81 -2.33
CA VAL A 84 -9.49 -18.36 -2.94
C VAL A 84 -9.66 -19.86 -3.09
N GLU A 85 -9.85 -20.33 -4.33
CA GLU A 85 -10.06 -21.75 -4.65
C GLU A 85 -11.11 -22.43 -3.74
N GLY A 86 -12.24 -21.78 -3.54
CA GLY A 86 -13.36 -22.25 -2.72
C GLY A 86 -13.26 -21.91 -1.23
N ARG A 87 -12.11 -21.51 -0.72
CA ARG A 87 -11.98 -21.02 0.66
C ARG A 87 -12.52 -19.58 0.74
N CYS A 88 -13.63 -19.41 1.46
CA CYS A 88 -14.38 -18.15 1.54
C CYS A 88 -14.08 -17.44 2.85
N TYR A 89 -13.63 -16.22 2.78
CA TYR A 89 -13.29 -15.34 3.89
C TYR A 89 -14.23 -14.15 3.95
N VAL A 90 -15.05 -14.06 5.00
CA VAL A 90 -15.84 -12.86 5.31
C VAL A 90 -14.89 -11.82 5.88
N LEU A 91 -14.95 -10.58 5.39
CA LEU A 91 -14.05 -9.51 5.80
C LEU A 91 -14.77 -8.48 6.65
N SER A 92 -14.10 -8.04 7.71
CA SER A 92 -14.38 -6.82 8.43
C SER A 92 -13.53 -5.66 7.88
N ARG A 93 -13.89 -4.41 8.21
CA ARG A 93 -13.11 -3.24 7.80
C ARG A 93 -11.63 -3.41 8.18
N LEU A 94 -10.76 -3.16 7.22
CA LEU A 94 -9.30 -3.28 7.27
C LEU A 94 -8.77 -4.72 7.43
N ASP A 95 -9.63 -5.73 7.34
CA ASP A 95 -9.14 -7.08 7.08
C ASP A 95 -8.55 -7.14 5.67
N ASN A 96 -7.51 -7.95 5.51
CA ASN A 96 -6.73 -8.04 4.30
C ASN A 96 -6.54 -9.51 3.89
N VAL A 97 -6.73 -9.79 2.60
CA VAL A 97 -6.39 -11.09 1.98
C VAL A 97 -5.30 -10.86 0.96
N VAL A 98 -4.21 -11.59 1.10
CA VAL A 98 -3.07 -11.53 0.18
C VAL A 98 -2.96 -12.86 -0.54
N ILE A 99 -2.88 -12.82 -1.85
CA ILE A 99 -2.98 -13.97 -2.74
C ILE A 99 -1.71 -14.03 -3.59
N THR A 100 -1.04 -15.18 -3.60
CA THR A 100 0.13 -15.37 -4.45
C THR A 100 -0.28 -15.55 -5.92
N ARG A 101 0.64 -15.26 -6.82
CA ARG A 101 0.42 -15.40 -8.28
C ARG A 101 -0.13 -16.77 -8.67
N GLY A 102 -1.02 -16.79 -9.67
CA GLY A 102 -1.57 -18.01 -10.28
C GLY A 102 -2.75 -18.63 -9.55
N LEU A 103 -3.09 -18.18 -8.33
CA LEU A 103 -4.23 -18.72 -7.60
C LEU A 103 -5.55 -18.10 -8.08
N ALA A 104 -6.53 -18.96 -8.27
CA ALA A 104 -7.87 -18.54 -8.65
C ALA A 104 -8.59 -17.92 -7.46
N HIS A 105 -9.09 -16.70 -7.64
CA HIS A 105 -9.80 -15.97 -6.59
C HIS A 105 -10.95 -15.12 -7.15
N ALA A 106 -11.88 -14.79 -6.26
CA ALA A 106 -13.08 -14.03 -6.53
C ALA A 106 -13.37 -13.11 -5.35
N ALA A 107 -14.11 -12.03 -5.59
CA ALA A 107 -14.57 -11.13 -4.54
C ALA A 107 -16.02 -10.71 -4.80
N ARG A 108 -16.79 -10.45 -3.74
CA ARG A 108 -18.15 -9.95 -3.88
C ARG A 108 -18.54 -9.03 -2.73
N ASN A 109 -19.41 -8.10 -3.05
CA ASN A 109 -20.19 -7.35 -2.07
C ASN A 109 -21.38 -8.21 -1.61
N THR A 110 -21.47 -8.50 -0.32
CA THR A 110 -22.56 -9.31 0.25
C THR A 110 -23.77 -8.48 0.63
N SER A 111 -23.63 -7.16 0.75
CA SER A 111 -24.75 -6.25 0.97
C SER A 111 -25.59 -6.08 -0.33
N ARG A 112 -26.91 -5.99 -0.16
CA ARG A 112 -27.84 -5.69 -1.26
C ARG A 112 -28.18 -4.20 -1.36
N ASP A 113 -27.79 -3.41 -0.37
CA ASP A 113 -28.26 -2.04 -0.20
C ASP A 113 -27.12 -1.00 -0.25
N ALA A 114 -25.89 -1.41 0.08
CA ALA A 114 -24.75 -0.52 0.18
C ALA A 114 -23.55 -1.01 -0.64
N PRO A 115 -22.72 -0.11 -1.18
CA PRO A 115 -21.50 -0.47 -1.87
C PRO A 115 -20.43 -1.01 -0.90
N ALA A 116 -19.51 -1.83 -1.44
CA ALA A 116 -18.27 -2.19 -0.75
C ALA A 116 -17.08 -1.56 -1.49
N VAL A 117 -16.08 -1.12 -0.73
CA VAL A 117 -14.86 -0.51 -1.28
C VAL A 117 -13.64 -1.25 -0.74
N PHE A 118 -12.76 -1.65 -1.65
CA PHE A 118 -11.49 -2.26 -1.35
C PHE A 118 -10.33 -1.37 -1.78
N HIS A 119 -9.25 -1.40 -1.04
CA HIS A 119 -7.93 -1.03 -1.54
C HIS A 119 -7.26 -2.28 -2.11
N ILE A 120 -6.77 -2.17 -3.33
CA ILE A 120 -6.08 -3.25 -4.03
C ILE A 120 -4.63 -2.84 -4.26
N ALA A 121 -3.72 -3.81 -4.07
CA ALA A 121 -2.33 -3.68 -4.45
C ALA A 121 -1.89 -4.90 -5.27
N MET A 122 -1.24 -4.66 -6.40
CA MET A 122 -0.79 -5.67 -7.35
C MET A 122 0.71 -5.50 -7.63
N ALA A 123 1.47 -6.60 -7.57
CA ALA A 123 2.91 -6.61 -7.82
C ALA A 123 3.25 -6.49 -9.31
N THR A 124 2.69 -5.50 -9.98
CA THR A 124 2.91 -5.20 -11.40
C THR A 124 2.53 -3.76 -11.71
N HIS A 125 3.12 -3.16 -12.73
CA HIS A 125 2.69 -1.87 -13.29
C HIS A 125 1.70 -2.03 -14.47
N SER A 126 1.45 -3.26 -14.93
CA SER A 126 0.57 -3.57 -16.05
C SER A 126 -0.39 -4.71 -15.67
N PRO A 127 -1.42 -4.43 -14.87
CA PRO A 127 -2.33 -5.43 -14.38
C PRO A 127 -3.13 -6.09 -15.52
N ASN A 128 -3.22 -7.40 -15.46
CA ASN A 128 -4.04 -8.22 -16.34
C ASN A 128 -4.64 -9.38 -15.55
N ARG A 129 -5.64 -10.04 -16.10
CA ARG A 129 -6.25 -11.24 -15.50
C ARG A 129 -6.70 -12.21 -16.55
N ALA A 130 -6.73 -13.50 -16.19
CA ALA A 130 -7.36 -14.56 -16.96
C ALA A 130 -8.59 -15.09 -16.19
N LEU A 131 -9.73 -15.15 -16.85
CA LEU A 131 -10.94 -15.74 -16.25
C LEU A 131 -10.72 -17.25 -16.06
N VAL A 132 -11.28 -17.77 -14.97
CA VAL A 132 -11.23 -19.19 -14.65
C VAL A 132 -12.62 -19.78 -14.84
N ASP A 133 -12.75 -20.64 -15.84
CA ASP A 133 -13.95 -21.44 -16.12
C ASP A 133 -13.86 -22.78 -15.35
N ARG A 134 -13.92 -22.68 -14.03
CA ARG A 134 -13.87 -23.83 -13.12
C ARG A 134 -14.62 -23.50 -11.84
N ASP A 135 -15.47 -24.41 -11.42
CA ASP A 135 -16.14 -24.35 -10.13
C ASP A 135 -15.23 -24.82 -8.99
N PHE A 136 -15.31 -24.11 -7.88
CA PHE A 136 -14.66 -24.49 -6.63
C PHE A 136 -15.75 -24.73 -5.57
N ALA A 137 -15.65 -25.86 -4.87
CA ALA A 137 -16.57 -26.16 -3.77
C ALA A 137 -16.38 -25.12 -2.64
N ARG A 138 -17.37 -24.29 -2.46
CA ARG A 138 -17.34 -23.17 -1.49
C ARG A 138 -17.32 -23.70 -0.06
N ARG A 139 -16.36 -23.25 0.74
CA ARG A 139 -16.22 -23.55 2.16
C ARG A 139 -15.94 -22.26 2.93
N LEU A 140 -16.87 -21.88 3.82
CA LEU A 140 -16.68 -20.75 4.71
C LEU A 140 -15.55 -21.05 5.71
N MET A 141 -14.59 -20.16 5.79
CA MET A 141 -13.44 -20.29 6.67
C MET A 141 -13.71 -19.53 7.99
N PRO A 142 -13.31 -20.11 9.14
CA PRO A 142 -13.39 -19.41 10.42
C PRO A 142 -12.51 -18.16 10.45
N ASP A 143 -12.91 -17.15 11.21
CA ASP A 143 -12.14 -15.89 11.39
C ASP A 143 -10.74 -16.11 12.00
N SER A 144 -10.55 -17.21 12.73
CA SER A 144 -9.26 -17.59 13.32
C SER A 144 -8.24 -18.12 12.33
N VAL A 145 -8.67 -18.44 11.09
CA VAL A 145 -7.78 -19.01 10.05
C VAL A 145 -7.03 -17.87 9.37
N ALA A 146 -5.71 -17.94 9.38
CA ALA A 146 -4.82 -16.98 8.74
C ALA A 146 -4.57 -17.24 7.23
N GLY A 147 -5.44 -18.00 6.57
CA GLY A 147 -5.27 -18.44 5.18
C GLY A 147 -4.61 -19.81 5.06
N GLN A 148 -4.24 -20.19 3.85
CA GLN A 148 -3.53 -21.44 3.56
C GLN A 148 -2.05 -21.16 3.31
N PRO A 149 -1.12 -21.78 4.04
CA PRO A 149 0.32 -21.57 3.86
C PRO A 149 0.77 -21.73 2.39
N GLY A 150 1.52 -20.77 1.89
CA GLY A 150 2.05 -20.76 0.51
C GLY A 150 1.05 -20.37 -0.57
N ALA A 151 -0.23 -20.19 -0.23
CA ALA A 151 -1.29 -19.84 -1.16
C ALA A 151 -1.83 -18.42 -0.91
N GLU A 152 -2.56 -18.22 0.18
CA GLU A 152 -3.04 -16.92 0.61
C GLU A 152 -2.78 -16.69 2.10
N ARG A 153 -2.71 -15.42 2.48
CA ARG A 153 -2.65 -14.98 3.86
C ARG A 153 -3.83 -14.07 4.18
N VAL A 154 -4.51 -14.34 5.29
CA VAL A 154 -5.60 -13.51 5.78
C VAL A 154 -5.16 -12.81 7.06
N ASN A 155 -5.17 -11.47 7.04
CA ASN A 155 -4.84 -10.64 8.18
C ASN A 155 -6.11 -10.01 8.75
N ARG A 156 -6.35 -10.24 10.05
CA ARG A 156 -7.44 -9.61 10.79
C ARG A 156 -6.85 -8.45 11.59
N LEU A 157 -7.12 -7.20 11.17
CA LEU A 157 -6.47 -6.03 11.78
C LEU A 157 -6.67 -5.98 13.31
N ARG A 158 -7.85 -6.39 13.81
CA ARG A 158 -8.18 -6.41 15.23
C ARG A 158 -7.29 -7.30 16.10
N THR A 159 -6.68 -8.35 15.52
CA THR A 159 -5.85 -9.34 16.22
C THR A 159 -4.42 -9.41 15.70
N ALA A 160 -4.09 -8.61 14.68
CA ALA A 160 -2.76 -8.57 14.11
C ALA A 160 -1.72 -8.07 15.11
N ALA A 161 -0.53 -8.65 15.06
CA ALA A 161 0.62 -8.19 15.85
C ALA A 161 1.01 -6.76 15.42
N ARG A 162 1.29 -5.92 16.42
CA ARG A 162 1.57 -4.49 16.23
C ARG A 162 2.97 -4.15 16.73
N PHE A 163 3.60 -3.18 16.06
CA PHE A 163 4.88 -2.64 16.49
C PHE A 163 4.91 -1.12 16.28
N ALA A 164 5.82 -0.43 16.96
CA ALA A 164 6.05 1.00 16.77
C ALA A 164 7.20 1.22 15.78
N ALA A 165 6.92 1.86 14.64
CA ALA A 165 7.95 2.26 13.68
C ALA A 165 8.62 3.60 14.05
N ALA A 166 7.94 4.40 14.87
CA ALA A 166 8.39 5.65 15.48
C ALA A 166 7.56 5.92 16.75
N PRO A 167 7.94 6.88 17.61
CA PRO A 167 7.14 7.27 18.76
C PRO A 167 5.70 7.65 18.36
N ASN A 168 4.73 7.18 19.14
CA ASN A 168 3.29 7.41 18.94
C ASN A 168 2.76 6.94 17.58
N THR A 169 3.39 5.90 17.02
CA THR A 169 2.91 5.20 15.82
C THR A 169 2.65 3.74 16.13
N GLU A 170 1.77 3.13 15.35
CA GLU A 170 1.42 1.72 15.45
C GLU A 170 1.35 1.13 14.03
N PHE A 171 2.10 0.06 13.79
CA PHE A 171 2.21 -0.59 12.48
C PHE A 171 1.84 -2.06 12.55
N VAL A 172 1.31 -2.56 11.43
CA VAL A 172 1.04 -3.98 11.17
C VAL A 172 1.63 -4.33 9.81
N ASP A 173 2.51 -5.33 9.77
CA ASP A 173 2.92 -5.97 8.54
C ASP A 173 1.84 -6.96 8.11
N CYS A 174 1.17 -6.68 7.00
CA CYS A 174 0.16 -7.58 6.43
C CYS A 174 0.79 -8.64 5.55
N PHE A 175 1.80 -8.27 4.77
CA PHE A 175 2.48 -9.17 3.85
C PHE A 175 3.92 -8.74 3.57
N ASN A 176 4.79 -9.72 3.51
CA ASN A 176 6.18 -9.66 3.05
C ASN A 176 6.64 -11.11 2.79
N GLN A 177 7.86 -11.28 2.30
CA GLN A 177 8.40 -12.59 1.95
C GLN A 177 8.54 -13.56 3.14
N GLU A 178 8.69 -13.05 4.37
CA GLU A 178 8.75 -13.88 5.57
C GLU A 178 7.37 -14.39 5.97
N LEU A 179 6.33 -13.56 5.80
CA LEU A 179 4.95 -13.90 6.15
C LEU A 179 4.26 -14.75 5.07
N LEU A 180 4.61 -14.55 3.80
CA LEU A 180 4.08 -15.27 2.66
C LEU A 180 5.19 -15.49 1.62
N PRO A 181 5.91 -16.61 1.66
CA PRO A 181 6.99 -16.91 0.72
C PRO A 181 6.54 -16.86 -0.74
N GLY A 182 7.35 -16.23 -1.58
CA GLY A 182 7.08 -16.08 -3.02
C GLY A 182 6.30 -14.83 -3.41
N ILE A 183 5.92 -13.98 -2.44
CA ILE A 183 5.33 -12.67 -2.73
C ILE A 183 6.39 -11.69 -3.27
N GLU A 184 6.00 -10.85 -4.23
CA GLU A 184 6.90 -9.91 -4.89
C GLU A 184 6.85 -8.48 -4.29
N MET A 185 5.93 -8.24 -3.37
CA MET A 185 5.69 -6.94 -2.71
C MET A 185 5.60 -7.11 -1.21
N SER A 186 5.66 -6.02 -0.47
CA SER A 186 5.39 -5.98 0.97
C SER A 186 4.47 -4.81 1.30
N GLY A 187 3.72 -4.93 2.40
CA GLY A 187 2.78 -3.88 2.76
C GLY A 187 2.06 -4.12 4.07
N GLY A 188 1.36 -3.09 4.51
CA GLY A 188 0.67 -3.14 5.78
C GLY A 188 -0.13 -1.88 6.10
N TYR A 189 -0.42 -1.77 7.39
CA TYR A 189 -1.19 -0.68 7.97
C TYR A 189 -0.31 0.14 8.90
N GLY A 190 -0.53 1.45 8.95
CA GLY A 190 0.11 2.37 9.89
C GLY A 190 -0.90 3.33 10.50
N LEU A 191 -0.83 3.51 11.83
CA LEU A 191 -1.61 4.48 12.59
C LEU A 191 -0.66 5.49 13.24
N PHE A 192 -0.98 6.76 13.12
CA PHE A 192 -0.20 7.89 13.64
C PHE A 192 -1.08 8.72 14.57
N GLN A 193 -0.63 8.91 15.80
CA GLN A 193 -1.27 9.88 16.71
C GLN A 193 -0.93 11.32 16.28
N PRO A 194 -1.70 12.33 16.72
CA PRO A 194 -1.37 13.72 16.47
C PRO A 194 0.09 14.07 16.78
N GLY A 195 0.76 14.76 15.87
CA GLY A 195 2.17 15.18 15.99
C GLY A 195 3.20 14.08 15.74
N SER A 196 2.80 12.81 15.53
CA SER A 196 3.74 11.75 15.24
C SER A 196 4.19 11.76 13.78
N ARG A 197 5.40 11.23 13.54
CA ARG A 197 6.01 11.18 12.21
C ARG A 197 7.00 10.02 12.10
N LEU A 198 7.28 9.60 10.87
CA LEU A 198 8.40 8.72 10.56
C LEU A 198 9.72 9.50 10.43
N PRO A 199 10.88 8.87 10.69
CA PRO A 199 12.16 9.43 10.32
C PRO A 199 12.28 9.53 8.80
N ALA A 200 13.10 10.47 8.30
CA ALA A 200 13.42 10.58 6.88
C ALA A 200 14.14 9.32 6.41
N HIS A 201 13.71 8.76 5.28
CA HIS A 201 14.22 7.50 4.76
C HIS A 201 14.11 7.38 3.25
N VAL A 202 14.72 6.35 2.70
CA VAL A 202 14.63 5.94 1.29
C VAL A 202 14.41 4.44 1.18
N HIS A 203 13.90 4.01 0.04
CA HIS A 203 13.73 2.60 -0.36
C HIS A 203 14.43 2.33 -1.69
N ASP A 204 14.81 1.07 -1.90
CA ASP A 204 15.34 0.57 -3.19
C ASP A 204 14.22 0.10 -4.14
N PHE A 205 13.00 0.58 -3.95
CA PHE A 205 11.80 0.28 -4.74
C PHE A 205 10.79 1.42 -4.65
N ASP A 206 9.77 1.39 -5.50
CA ASP A 206 8.66 2.33 -5.45
C ASP A 206 7.74 2.01 -4.27
N GLU A 207 7.12 3.03 -3.72
CA GLU A 207 6.16 2.94 -2.64
C GLU A 207 4.84 3.60 -3.03
N SER A 208 3.73 2.98 -2.62
CA SER A 208 2.39 3.56 -2.60
C SER A 208 1.93 3.74 -1.17
N ILE A 209 1.52 4.95 -0.80
CA ILE A 209 0.90 5.25 0.48
C ILE A 209 -0.50 5.80 0.22
N CYS A 210 -1.53 5.14 0.76
CA CYS A 210 -2.92 5.57 0.68
C CYS A 210 -3.41 5.99 2.07
N ILE A 211 -3.83 7.25 2.25
CA ILE A 211 -4.34 7.76 3.53
C ILE A 211 -5.82 7.43 3.66
N ILE A 212 -6.15 6.44 4.48
CA ILE A 212 -7.49 5.87 4.61
C ILE A 212 -8.34 6.50 5.72
N ASP A 213 -7.71 7.12 6.72
CA ASP A 213 -8.39 7.87 7.77
C ASP A 213 -7.57 9.11 8.13
N GLY A 214 -8.23 10.24 8.43
CA GLY A 214 -7.58 11.49 8.79
C GLY A 214 -6.87 12.17 7.63
N ALA A 215 -5.81 12.89 7.94
CA ALA A 215 -4.98 13.59 6.97
C ALA A 215 -3.49 13.49 7.33
N ALA A 216 -2.64 13.39 6.33
CA ALA A 216 -1.20 13.32 6.45
C ALA A 216 -0.52 14.40 5.61
N THR A 217 0.62 14.91 6.09
CA THR A 217 1.57 15.61 5.26
C THR A 217 2.67 14.64 4.83
N CYS A 218 2.79 14.42 3.52
CA CYS A 218 3.92 13.74 2.91
C CYS A 218 5.00 14.80 2.61
N VAL A 219 6.22 14.58 3.09
CA VAL A 219 7.37 15.43 2.80
C VAL A 219 8.33 14.64 1.93
N VAL A 220 8.64 15.16 0.73
CA VAL A 220 9.57 14.55 -0.22
C VAL A 220 10.58 15.61 -0.63
N GLU A 221 11.84 15.49 -0.17
CA GLU A 221 12.94 16.37 -0.52
C GLU A 221 12.58 17.88 -0.40
N GLY A 222 11.92 18.25 0.71
CA GLY A 222 11.46 19.60 1.02
C GLY A 222 10.08 19.97 0.45
N ARG A 223 9.56 19.22 -0.50
CA ARG A 223 8.20 19.44 -1.04
C ARG A 223 7.16 18.80 -0.09
N ARG A 224 6.08 19.53 0.18
CA ARG A 224 5.04 19.11 1.14
C ARG A 224 3.71 18.91 0.43
N TYR A 225 3.10 17.77 0.67
CA TYR A 225 1.84 17.36 0.07
C TYR A 225 0.85 16.96 1.15
N MET A 226 -0.34 17.56 1.15
CA MET A 226 -1.44 17.13 2.01
C MET A 226 -2.21 16.00 1.36
N LEU A 227 -2.38 14.89 2.07
CA LEU A 227 -3.16 13.73 1.62
C LEU A 227 -4.27 13.43 2.62
N SER A 228 -5.46 13.09 2.10
CA SER A 228 -6.62 12.64 2.87
C SER A 228 -7.61 11.91 1.94
N ASN A 229 -8.69 11.36 2.51
CA ASN A 229 -9.80 10.79 1.73
C ASN A 229 -9.36 9.75 0.69
N ALA A 230 -8.54 8.82 1.09
CA ALA A 230 -7.97 7.77 0.26
C ALA A 230 -7.06 8.25 -0.91
N ALA A 231 -6.62 9.52 -0.90
CA ALA A 231 -5.57 9.96 -1.81
C ALA A 231 -4.29 9.15 -1.61
N ALA A 232 -3.59 8.87 -2.70
CA ALA A 232 -2.34 8.12 -2.67
C ALA A 232 -1.13 8.98 -3.06
N ALA A 233 0.00 8.73 -2.41
CA ALA A 233 1.32 9.17 -2.85
C ALA A 233 2.05 7.99 -3.49
N MET A 234 2.52 8.16 -4.71
CA MET A 234 3.54 7.31 -5.33
C MET A 234 4.90 7.96 -5.09
N VAL A 235 5.73 7.30 -4.29
CA VAL A 235 7.09 7.76 -4.00
C VAL A 235 8.07 6.82 -4.71
N PRO A 236 8.80 7.30 -5.72
CA PRO A 236 9.75 6.47 -6.45
C PRO A 236 10.93 6.04 -5.59
N ARG A 237 11.54 4.92 -5.98
CA ARG A 237 12.84 4.48 -5.51
C ARG A 237 13.79 5.65 -5.28
N GLY A 238 14.41 5.71 -4.09
CA GLY A 238 15.46 6.65 -3.75
C GLY A 238 15.01 8.06 -3.34
N ARG A 239 13.75 8.44 -3.50
CA ARG A 239 13.26 9.73 -2.99
C ARG A 239 13.28 9.77 -1.46
N VAL A 240 13.99 10.74 -0.90
CA VAL A 240 14.02 10.95 0.56
C VAL A 240 12.68 11.51 1.00
N HIS A 241 11.99 10.78 1.88
CA HIS A 241 10.66 11.18 2.31
C HIS A 241 10.33 10.73 3.73
N TYR A 242 9.24 11.29 4.26
CA TYR A 242 8.57 10.82 5.46
C TYR A 242 7.13 11.33 5.50
N PHE A 243 6.33 10.75 6.41
CA PHE A 243 4.97 11.18 6.69
C PHE A 243 4.86 11.73 8.10
N ILE A 244 4.05 12.78 8.25
CA ILE A 244 3.73 13.42 9.52
C ILE A 244 2.22 13.63 9.65
N ASN A 245 1.68 13.33 10.83
CA ASN A 245 0.33 13.70 11.21
C ASN A 245 0.35 15.08 11.90
N GLU A 246 0.02 16.13 11.17
CA GLU A 246 -0.09 17.50 11.67
C GLU A 246 -1.52 17.86 12.10
N SER A 247 -2.46 16.91 11.99
CA SER A 247 -3.86 17.11 12.38
C SER A 247 -4.06 16.90 13.89
N SER A 248 -5.23 17.29 14.39
CA SER A 248 -5.62 17.12 15.80
C SER A 248 -6.18 15.71 16.11
N GLY A 249 -6.45 14.90 15.09
CA GLY A 249 -6.96 13.53 15.21
C GLY A 249 -5.95 12.49 14.77
N PRO A 250 -6.21 11.19 14.97
CA PRO A 250 -5.38 10.13 14.45
C PRO A 250 -5.43 10.10 12.91
N MET A 251 -4.36 9.64 12.28
CA MET A 251 -4.25 9.39 10.84
C MET A 251 -3.88 7.94 10.61
N ALA A 252 -4.51 7.29 9.63
CA ALA A 252 -4.16 5.94 9.22
C ALA A 252 -3.87 5.83 7.73
N MET A 253 -2.92 4.95 7.40
CA MET A 253 -2.51 4.68 6.03
C MET A 253 -2.38 3.18 5.74
N LEU A 254 -2.55 2.83 4.47
CA LEU A 254 -2.03 1.61 3.88
C LEU A 254 -0.75 1.96 3.11
N TRP A 255 0.31 1.21 3.37
CA TRP A 255 1.58 1.34 2.67
C TRP A 255 1.89 0.06 1.90
N VAL A 256 2.43 0.19 0.70
CA VAL A 256 2.81 -0.93 -0.17
C VAL A 256 4.12 -0.61 -0.88
N TYR A 257 5.07 -1.51 -0.78
CA TYR A 257 6.36 -1.45 -1.44
C TYR A 257 6.43 -2.43 -2.63
N ALA A 258 6.97 -1.96 -3.74
CA ALA A 258 7.30 -2.79 -4.91
C ALA A 258 8.54 -3.68 -4.67
N GLY A 259 8.66 -4.23 -3.48
CA GLY A 259 9.73 -5.10 -3.04
C GLY A 259 9.25 -6.07 -1.96
N PRO A 260 9.79 -7.31 -1.92
CA PRO A 260 9.28 -8.37 -1.06
C PRO A 260 9.56 -8.19 0.43
N MET A 261 10.46 -7.26 0.79
CA MET A 261 10.84 -6.95 2.18
C MET A 261 10.66 -5.46 2.49
N PRO A 262 10.09 -5.11 3.66
CA PRO A 262 9.84 -3.71 4.02
C PRO A 262 11.11 -3.01 4.54
N ILE A 263 12.15 -2.93 3.70
CA ILE A 263 13.45 -2.35 4.07
C ILE A 263 13.45 -0.85 3.85
N ARG A 264 13.87 -0.11 4.88
CA ARG A 264 14.08 1.34 4.86
C ARG A 264 15.52 1.67 5.24
N ILE A 265 16.12 2.61 4.53
CA ILE A 265 17.41 3.21 4.91
C ILE A 265 17.11 4.58 5.51
N ILE A 266 17.33 4.71 6.82
CA ILE A 266 17.15 5.98 7.52
C ILE A 266 18.28 6.92 7.12
N VAL A 267 17.91 8.15 6.78
CA VAL A 267 18.86 9.22 6.39
C VAL A 267 18.69 10.45 7.28
N ASP A 268 19.61 11.39 7.18
CA ASP A 268 19.48 12.67 7.91
C ASP A 268 18.26 13.44 7.41
N GLU A 269 17.46 13.95 8.34
CA GLU A 269 16.23 14.69 8.03
C GLU A 269 16.48 15.87 7.09
N ARG A 270 17.64 16.49 7.18
CA ARG A 270 18.05 17.58 6.28
C ARG A 270 18.01 17.17 4.81
N CYS A 271 18.17 15.87 4.51
CA CYS A 271 18.02 15.36 3.16
C CYS A 271 16.56 15.44 2.63
N ALA A 272 15.56 15.50 3.54
CA ALA A 272 14.15 15.60 3.19
C ALA A 272 13.57 17.02 3.32
N THR A 273 14.31 17.98 3.85
CA THR A 273 13.79 19.31 4.18
C THR A 273 14.53 20.46 3.51
N VAL A 274 15.70 20.22 2.92
CA VAL A 274 16.53 21.22 2.28
C VAL A 274 16.21 21.29 0.79
N GLU A 275 15.96 22.50 0.26
CA GLU A 275 15.95 22.70 -1.18
C GLU A 275 17.30 22.29 -1.78
N GLY A 276 17.28 21.42 -2.76
CA GLY A 276 18.47 20.97 -3.44
C GLY A 276 18.50 19.45 -3.67
N ASP A 277 19.66 18.97 -4.09
CA ASP A 277 19.90 17.56 -4.36
C ASP A 277 20.43 16.87 -3.08
N PRO A 278 19.66 15.98 -2.42
CA PRO A 278 20.07 15.30 -1.20
C PRO A 278 21.27 14.36 -1.41
N TRP A 279 21.59 14.04 -2.67
CA TRP A 279 22.77 13.22 -3.05
C TRP A 279 24.04 14.05 -3.18
N ARG A 280 23.96 15.40 -3.32
CA ARG A 280 25.15 16.26 -3.37
C ARG A 280 25.89 16.25 -2.04
N PRO A 281 27.22 16.24 -2.02
CA PRO A 281 28.00 16.43 -0.81
C PRO A 281 27.60 17.73 -0.12
N ALA A 282 27.42 17.71 1.20
CA ALA A 282 27.24 18.95 1.95
C ALA A 282 28.49 19.80 1.72
N VAL A 283 28.30 21.03 1.24
CA VAL A 283 29.37 22.02 1.24
C VAL A 283 29.78 22.21 2.70
N GLN A 284 31.01 21.82 3.05
CA GLN A 284 31.51 22.09 4.39
C GLN A 284 31.49 23.61 4.58
N PRO A 285 30.90 24.13 5.68
CA PRO A 285 30.99 25.55 5.95
C PRO A 285 32.47 25.92 5.98
N GLN A 286 32.88 26.86 5.11
CA GLN A 286 34.22 27.41 5.12
C GLN A 286 34.48 27.90 6.54
N ARG A 287 35.47 27.32 7.22
CA ARG A 287 35.98 27.91 8.47
C ARG A 287 36.57 29.26 8.11
N HIS A 288 35.85 30.33 8.39
CA HIS A 288 36.47 31.64 8.46
C HIS A 288 37.55 31.59 9.55
N ARG A 289 38.80 31.80 9.13
CA ARG A 289 39.95 31.98 10.03
C ARG A 289 39.85 33.32 10.72
#